data_0df74b272a43f3ccd8919d84240948a1
#
_entry.id   0df74b272a43f3ccd8919d84240948a1
#
_cell.length_a   1.000
_cell.length_b   1.000
_cell.length_c   1.000
_cell.angle_alpha   90.00
_cell.angle_beta   90.00
_cell.angle_gamma   90.00
#
_symmetry.space_group_name_H-M   'P 1'
#
loop_
_entity.id
_entity.type
_entity.pdbx_description
1 polymer ?
#
loop_
_entity_poly.entity_id
_entity_poly.type
_entity_poly.pdbx_seq_one_letter_code
_entity_poly.pdbx_strand_id
1 'polypeptide(L)'
;ISVTSSVMQFQYKNYCINILDTPGHQDFSEDTYRTLMAADSAVMVIDASKGVENQTRKLFKVCVMRHIPIFTFVNKMDRESRNPFDLMEQIESELGIQTYPVNWPIGSGKEFKGVYDRDKKHIISFEASGGQHQVAATEVDLSDPSLDSLIGEDLHSTLCDDIELLDGASYEFDIEKVRKGELSPVFFGSA
;
A
#
# COMPACT_ATOMS: atom_id res chain seq x y z
N ILE A 1 -2.62 0.67 20.16
CA ILE A 1 -1.18 0.38 20.32
C ILE A 1 -1.07 -1.08 20.76
N SER A 2 -0.63 -1.95 19.86
CA SER A 2 -0.40 -3.35 20.20
C SER A 2 0.90 -3.44 21.01
N VAL A 3 0.81 -3.98 22.21
CA VAL A 3 1.97 -4.15 23.12
C VAL A 3 2.57 -5.55 22.98
N THR A 4 1.81 -6.48 22.40
CA THR A 4 2.21 -7.88 22.19
C THR A 4 1.86 -8.31 20.78
N SER A 5 2.61 -9.27 20.23
CA SER A 5 2.27 -9.90 18.96
C SER A 5 0.93 -10.63 19.09
N SER A 6 0.07 -10.44 18.12
CA SER A 6 -1.22 -11.14 18.04
C SER A 6 -1.33 -11.94 16.75
N VAL A 7 -2.07 -13.04 16.82
CA VAL A 7 -2.34 -13.90 15.66
C VAL A 7 -3.84 -13.87 15.39
N MET A 8 -4.20 -13.54 14.15
CA MET A 8 -5.56 -13.62 13.64
C MET A 8 -5.62 -14.63 12.51
N GLN A 9 -6.60 -15.50 12.53
CA GLN A 9 -6.82 -16.50 11.49
C GLN A 9 -8.20 -16.33 10.87
N PHE A 10 -8.28 -16.39 9.56
CA PHE A 10 -9.54 -16.36 8.83
C PHE A 10 -9.44 -17.10 7.49
N GLN A 11 -10.62 -17.47 6.98
CA GLN A 11 -10.74 -18.08 5.66
C GLN A 11 -11.05 -16.99 4.61
N TYR A 12 -10.30 -17.02 3.52
CA TYR A 12 -10.56 -16.16 2.36
C TYR A 12 -10.42 -16.97 1.08
N LYS A 13 -11.51 -17.06 0.33
CA LYS A 13 -11.60 -17.99 -0.80
C LYS A 13 -11.24 -19.41 -0.32
N ASN A 14 -10.34 -20.09 -0.88
CA ASN A 14 -9.93 -21.45 -0.46
C ASN A 14 -8.63 -21.47 0.36
N TYR A 15 -8.25 -20.32 0.92
CA TYR A 15 -7.04 -20.16 1.69
C TYR A 15 -7.33 -19.90 3.17
N CYS A 16 -6.54 -20.50 4.04
CA CYS A 16 -6.47 -20.14 5.45
C CYS A 16 -5.38 -19.09 5.62
N ILE A 17 -5.78 -17.89 6.03
CA ILE A 17 -4.86 -16.77 6.20
C ILE A 17 -4.61 -16.54 7.68
N ASN A 18 -3.33 -16.50 8.05
CA ASN A 18 -2.89 -16.18 9.40
C ASN A 18 -2.18 -14.83 9.36
N ILE A 19 -2.72 -13.84 10.07
CA ILE A 19 -2.08 -12.55 10.22
C ILE A 19 -1.35 -12.53 11.56
N LEU A 20 -0.03 -12.25 11.48
CA LEU A 20 0.83 -12.07 12.62
C LEU A 20 1.09 -10.57 12.76
N ASP A 21 0.40 -9.93 13.70
CA ASP A 21 0.58 -8.48 13.94
C ASP A 21 1.83 -8.25 14.79
N THR A 22 2.69 -7.36 14.31
CA THR A 22 3.90 -6.97 15.02
C THR A 22 3.70 -5.60 15.65
N PRO A 23 4.09 -5.39 16.92
CA PRO A 23 3.97 -4.09 17.55
C PRO A 23 4.86 -3.05 16.85
N GLY A 24 4.26 -1.91 16.48
CA GLY A 24 4.92 -0.83 15.73
C GLY A 24 5.81 0.10 16.55
N HIS A 25 5.92 -0.11 17.87
CA HIS A 25 6.67 0.76 18.77
C HIS A 25 7.99 0.16 19.22
N GLN A 26 8.90 1.02 19.59
CA GLN A 26 10.34 0.96 19.89
C GLN A 26 10.94 -0.36 20.47
N ASP A 27 10.12 -1.25 20.94
CA ASP A 27 10.60 -2.52 21.47
C ASP A 27 10.65 -3.58 20.37
N PHE A 28 11.71 -3.53 19.60
CA PHE A 28 12.10 -4.66 18.76
C PHE A 28 12.48 -5.81 19.71
N SER A 29 11.45 -6.55 20.14
CA SER A 29 11.62 -7.67 21.03
C SER A 29 12.01 -8.93 20.25
N GLU A 30 12.56 -9.89 20.95
CA GLU A 30 12.79 -11.23 20.42
C GLU A 30 11.51 -11.84 19.83
N ASP A 31 10.35 -11.49 20.36
CA ASP A 31 9.03 -11.94 19.87
C ASP A 31 8.72 -11.41 18.47
N THR A 32 9.06 -10.18 18.15
CA THR A 32 8.90 -9.62 16.79
C THR A 32 9.77 -10.38 15.79
N TYR A 33 11.01 -10.65 16.16
CA TYR A 33 11.92 -11.42 15.35
C TYR A 33 11.40 -12.85 15.12
N ARG A 34 10.95 -13.54 16.16
CA ARG A 34 10.35 -14.87 16.06
C ARG A 34 9.11 -14.89 15.20
N THR A 35 8.27 -13.88 15.31
CA THR A 35 7.06 -13.71 14.48
C THR A 35 7.43 -13.62 13.00
N LEU A 36 8.40 -12.80 12.65
CA LEU A 36 8.89 -12.68 11.27
C LEU A 36 9.54 -13.97 10.77
N MET A 37 10.16 -14.74 11.66
CA MET A 37 10.73 -16.05 11.33
C MET A 37 9.69 -17.07 10.91
N ALA A 38 8.45 -16.95 11.36
CA ALA A 38 7.35 -17.86 11.06
C ALA A 38 6.52 -17.43 9.84
N ALA A 39 6.73 -16.21 9.33
CA ALA A 39 5.93 -15.67 8.24
C ALA A 39 6.43 -16.14 6.86
N ASP A 40 5.49 -16.38 5.94
CA ASP A 40 5.78 -16.71 4.53
C ASP A 40 5.95 -15.44 3.68
N SER A 41 5.36 -14.35 4.12
CA SER A 41 5.45 -13.03 3.48
C SER A 41 5.21 -11.94 4.52
N ALA A 42 5.58 -10.71 4.19
CA ALA A 42 5.36 -9.56 5.04
C ALA A 42 4.56 -8.47 4.32
N VAL A 43 3.69 -7.80 5.05
CA VAL A 43 3.08 -6.54 4.63
C VAL A 43 3.72 -5.42 5.43
N MET A 44 4.48 -4.58 4.74
CA MET A 44 5.11 -3.40 5.31
C MET A 44 4.12 -2.24 5.23
N VAL A 45 3.65 -1.76 6.38
CA VAL A 45 2.71 -0.65 6.46
C VAL A 45 3.47 0.65 6.68
N ILE A 46 3.29 1.60 5.78
CA ILE A 46 3.93 2.92 5.81
C ILE A 46 2.85 3.99 5.99
N ASP A 47 3.08 4.90 6.92
CA ASP A 47 2.26 6.10 7.09
C ASP A 47 2.59 7.10 5.97
N ALA A 48 1.60 7.47 5.17
CA ALA A 48 1.77 8.35 4.00
C ALA A 48 2.34 9.74 4.35
N SER A 49 2.16 10.21 5.58
CA SER A 49 2.70 11.50 6.03
C SER A 49 4.15 11.41 6.48
N LYS A 50 4.55 10.26 7.05
CA LYS A 50 5.86 10.06 7.65
C LYS A 50 6.88 9.41 6.72
N GLY A 51 6.41 8.54 5.84
CA GLY A 51 7.27 7.73 4.98
C GLY A 51 7.99 6.61 5.74
N VAL A 52 9.20 6.30 5.33
CA VAL A 52 9.99 5.22 5.93
C VAL A 52 10.55 5.67 7.29
N GLU A 53 10.16 4.97 8.35
CA GLU A 53 10.60 5.22 9.72
C GLU A 53 11.71 4.24 10.14
N ASN A 54 12.42 4.55 11.22
CA ASN A 54 13.54 3.70 11.70
C ASN A 54 13.11 2.27 12.01
N GLN A 55 11.93 2.08 12.57
CA GLN A 55 11.41 0.75 12.87
C GLN A 55 11.14 -0.04 11.59
N THR A 56 10.61 0.62 10.57
CA THR A 56 10.40 0.04 9.24
C THR A 56 11.71 -0.48 8.65
N ARG A 57 12.79 0.29 8.74
CA ARG A 57 14.12 -0.11 8.25
C ARG A 57 14.64 -1.35 8.96
N LYS A 58 14.48 -1.42 10.29
CA LYS A 58 14.94 -2.58 11.09
C LYS A 58 14.18 -3.85 10.71
N LEU A 59 12.85 -3.78 10.62
CA LEU A 59 11.99 -4.90 10.28
C LEU A 59 12.23 -5.36 8.83
N PHE A 60 12.41 -4.41 7.93
CA PHE A 60 12.72 -4.68 6.52
C PHE A 60 14.03 -5.49 6.38
N LYS A 61 15.08 -5.14 7.12
CA LYS A 61 16.35 -5.89 7.10
C LYS A 61 16.16 -7.35 7.48
N VAL A 62 15.33 -7.63 8.47
CA VAL A 62 15.02 -9.01 8.88
C VAL A 62 14.32 -9.77 7.75
N CYS A 63 13.33 -9.14 7.09
CA CYS A 63 12.62 -9.73 5.96
C CYS A 63 13.58 -10.05 4.79
N VAL A 64 14.47 -9.13 4.47
CA VAL A 64 15.47 -9.32 3.39
C VAL A 64 16.42 -10.47 3.71
N MET A 65 16.90 -10.58 4.94
CA MET A 65 17.74 -11.70 5.38
C MET A 65 17.06 -13.07 5.22
N ARG A 66 15.74 -13.07 5.27
CA ARG A 66 14.91 -14.28 5.13
C ARG A 66 14.47 -14.55 3.70
N HIS A 67 14.73 -13.64 2.77
CA HIS A 67 14.26 -13.72 1.38
C HIS A 67 12.75 -13.93 1.24
N ILE A 68 11.95 -13.37 2.18
CA ILE A 68 10.50 -13.45 2.11
C ILE A 68 9.94 -12.34 1.23
N PRO A 69 8.83 -12.59 0.50
CA PRO A 69 8.14 -11.55 -0.26
C PRO A 69 7.66 -10.43 0.65
N ILE A 70 7.82 -9.18 0.19
CA ILE A 70 7.42 -7.97 0.92
C ILE A 70 6.43 -7.19 0.07
N PHE A 71 5.22 -7.02 0.60
CA PHE A 71 4.20 -6.13 0.06
C PHE A 71 4.22 -4.83 0.85
N THR A 72 4.01 -3.71 0.19
CA THR A 72 3.96 -2.40 0.84
C THR A 72 2.55 -1.85 0.79
N PHE A 73 2.03 -1.43 1.92
CA PHE A 73 0.77 -0.71 2.03
C PHE A 73 1.02 0.69 2.58
N VAL A 74 0.79 1.70 1.74
CA VAL A 74 0.87 3.11 2.13
C VAL A 74 -0.49 3.54 2.66
N ASN A 75 -0.56 3.66 3.98
CA ASN A 75 -1.79 3.89 4.73
C ASN A 75 -1.99 5.38 5.05
N LYS A 76 -3.21 5.73 5.42
CA LYS A 76 -3.63 7.07 5.85
C LYS A 76 -3.61 8.11 4.73
N MET A 77 -3.96 7.70 3.52
CA MET A 77 -4.10 8.64 2.40
C MET A 77 -5.23 9.66 2.59
N ASP A 78 -6.15 9.42 3.52
CA ASP A 78 -7.20 10.35 3.97
C ASP A 78 -6.68 11.50 4.83
N ARG A 79 -5.40 11.51 5.15
CA ARG A 79 -4.70 12.58 5.87
C ARG A 79 -3.72 13.29 4.95
N GLU A 80 -3.21 14.44 5.40
CA GLU A 80 -2.14 15.13 4.70
C GLU A 80 -0.96 14.16 4.49
N SER A 81 -0.62 13.91 3.24
CA SER A 81 0.39 12.93 2.86
C SER A 81 1.45 13.54 1.95
N ARG A 82 2.61 12.91 1.90
CA ARG A 82 3.66 13.21 0.92
C ARG A 82 3.19 12.81 -0.48
N ASN A 83 3.86 13.36 -1.48
CA ASN A 83 3.63 12.94 -2.86
C ASN A 83 3.89 11.44 -3.01
N PRO A 84 2.99 10.67 -3.64
CA PRO A 84 3.16 9.24 -3.82
C PRO A 84 4.45 8.83 -4.55
N PHE A 85 4.90 9.62 -5.53
CA PHE A 85 6.18 9.39 -6.22
C PHE A 85 7.36 9.52 -5.27
N ASP A 86 7.36 10.54 -4.41
CA ASP A 86 8.42 10.74 -3.42
C ASP A 86 8.46 9.61 -2.40
N LEU A 87 7.30 9.09 -2.00
CA LEU A 87 7.21 7.93 -1.11
C LEU A 87 7.82 6.68 -1.74
N MET A 88 7.53 6.42 -3.01
CA MET A 88 8.12 5.28 -3.72
C MET A 88 9.64 5.44 -3.89
N GLU A 89 10.10 6.62 -4.25
CA GLU A 89 11.53 6.92 -4.35
C GLU A 89 12.24 6.73 -3.00
N GLN A 90 11.63 7.17 -1.91
CA GLN A 90 12.17 6.95 -0.57
C GLN A 90 12.28 5.46 -0.23
N ILE A 91 11.25 4.67 -0.53
CA ILE A 91 11.27 3.22 -0.30
C ILE A 91 12.42 2.59 -1.08
N GLU A 92 12.58 2.93 -2.34
CA GLU A 92 13.62 2.37 -3.20
C GLU A 92 15.02 2.78 -2.75
N SER A 93 15.23 4.05 -2.44
CA SER A 93 16.53 4.58 -2.07
C SER A 93 16.99 4.14 -0.68
N GLU A 94 16.08 4.11 0.29
CA GLU A 94 16.42 3.77 1.68
C GLU A 94 16.43 2.27 1.96
N LEU A 95 15.57 1.51 1.30
CA LEU A 95 15.46 0.06 1.52
C LEU A 95 16.18 -0.77 0.45
N GLY A 96 16.49 -0.18 -0.71
CA GLY A 96 17.20 -0.88 -1.78
C GLY A 96 16.34 -1.94 -2.48
N ILE A 97 15.01 -1.80 -2.45
CA ILE A 97 14.06 -2.68 -3.10
C ILE A 97 13.35 -1.96 -4.24
N GLN A 98 13.10 -2.62 -5.35
CA GLN A 98 12.27 -2.07 -6.42
C GLN A 98 10.82 -2.00 -5.96
N THR A 99 10.07 -1.00 -6.44
CA THR A 99 8.65 -0.84 -6.16
C THR A 99 7.82 -0.97 -7.44
N TYR A 100 6.65 -1.56 -7.32
CA TYR A 100 5.64 -1.60 -8.37
C TYR A 100 4.29 -1.16 -7.81
N PRO A 101 3.78 0.03 -8.17
CA PRO A 101 2.47 0.46 -7.73
C PRO A 101 1.39 -0.35 -8.42
N VAL A 102 0.66 -1.14 -7.65
CA VAL A 102 -0.48 -1.95 -8.12
C VAL A 102 -1.71 -1.08 -8.31
N ASN A 103 -1.89 -0.13 -7.41
CA ASN A 103 -2.90 0.93 -7.52
C ASN A 103 -2.25 2.31 -7.37
N TRP A 104 -3.02 3.35 -7.64
CA TRP A 104 -2.57 4.72 -7.49
C TRP A 104 -3.61 5.56 -6.78
N PRO A 105 -3.24 6.42 -5.82
CA PRO A 105 -4.20 7.22 -5.08
C PRO A 105 -4.74 8.37 -5.92
N ILE A 106 -6.01 8.67 -5.73
CA ILE A 106 -6.71 9.80 -6.35
C ILE A 106 -6.93 10.86 -5.29
N GLY A 107 -6.09 11.90 -5.34
CA GLY A 107 -6.05 12.91 -4.30
C GLY A 107 -5.41 12.43 -3.01
N SER A 108 -5.34 13.31 -2.02
CA SER A 108 -4.81 13.03 -0.68
C SER A 108 -5.52 13.90 0.37
N GLY A 109 -5.43 13.49 1.63
CA GLY A 109 -6.08 14.22 2.71
C GLY A 109 -7.60 14.27 2.52
N LYS A 110 -8.18 15.42 2.71
CA LYS A 110 -9.63 15.63 2.54
C LYS A 110 -10.12 15.42 1.10
N GLU A 111 -9.22 15.49 0.14
CA GLU A 111 -9.51 15.28 -1.28
C GLU A 111 -9.27 13.85 -1.74
N PHE A 112 -8.92 12.94 -0.83
CA PHE A 112 -8.76 11.53 -1.15
C PHE A 112 -10.10 10.92 -1.56
N LYS A 113 -10.23 10.59 -2.85
CA LYS A 113 -11.48 10.10 -3.46
C LYS A 113 -11.51 8.61 -3.68
N GLY A 114 -10.36 7.96 -3.68
CA GLY A 114 -10.26 6.55 -3.98
C GLY A 114 -8.92 6.17 -4.59
N VAL A 115 -8.90 5.06 -5.29
CA VAL A 115 -7.70 4.54 -5.94
C VAL A 115 -7.99 4.10 -7.38
N TYR A 116 -6.97 4.17 -8.21
CA TYR A 116 -6.95 3.62 -9.55
C TYR A 116 -6.28 2.25 -9.54
N ASP A 117 -6.99 1.19 -9.96
CA ASP A 117 -6.45 -0.14 -10.15
C ASP A 117 -5.75 -0.18 -11.52
N ARG A 118 -4.44 -0.34 -11.53
CA ARG A 118 -3.64 -0.29 -12.77
C ARG A 118 -3.83 -1.51 -13.66
N ASP A 119 -4.12 -2.66 -13.09
CA ASP A 119 -4.33 -3.90 -13.84
C ASP A 119 -5.68 -3.88 -14.58
N LYS A 120 -6.73 -3.58 -13.87
CA LYS A 120 -8.09 -3.52 -14.42
C LYS A 120 -8.40 -2.21 -15.14
N LYS A 121 -7.60 -1.16 -14.94
CA LYS A 121 -7.85 0.21 -15.42
C LYS A 121 -9.18 0.77 -14.94
N HIS A 122 -9.57 0.43 -13.72
CA HIS A 122 -10.76 0.89 -13.05
C HIS A 122 -10.42 1.82 -11.89
N ILE A 123 -11.32 2.77 -11.65
CA ILE A 123 -11.31 3.63 -10.49
C ILE A 123 -12.25 3.05 -9.44
N ILE A 124 -11.74 2.90 -8.23
CA ILE A 124 -12.51 2.52 -7.07
C ILE A 124 -12.69 3.79 -6.24
N SER A 125 -13.87 4.42 -6.37
CA SER A 125 -14.21 5.65 -5.66
C SER A 125 -14.84 5.32 -4.30
N PHE A 126 -14.39 6.01 -3.26
CA PHE A 126 -14.94 5.88 -1.91
C PHE A 126 -15.90 7.04 -1.67
N GLU A 127 -17.19 6.75 -1.60
CA GLU A 127 -18.18 7.72 -1.17
C GLU A 127 -18.21 7.81 0.35
N ALA A 128 -18.05 9.01 0.89
CA ALA A 128 -18.25 9.25 2.31
C ALA A 128 -19.76 9.13 2.62
N SER A 129 -20.20 7.93 2.98
CA SER A 129 -21.53 7.75 3.53
C SER A 129 -21.56 8.38 4.92
N GLY A 130 -22.35 9.43 5.09
CA GLY A 130 -22.55 10.11 6.36
C GLY A 130 -23.11 9.15 7.41
N GLY A 131 -22.27 8.71 8.33
CA GLY A 131 -22.63 7.98 9.55
C GLY A 131 -22.43 6.47 9.47
N GLN A 132 -21.43 6.01 10.20
CA GLN A 132 -21.18 4.63 10.64
C GLN A 132 -20.90 3.53 9.58
N HIS A 133 -19.62 3.28 9.36
CA HIS A 133 -18.99 1.98 9.11
C HIS A 133 -19.19 1.20 7.81
N GLN A 134 -19.72 1.74 6.75
CA GLN A 134 -19.54 1.15 5.42
C GLN A 134 -19.28 2.23 4.39
N VAL A 135 -18.05 2.31 3.90
CA VAL A 135 -17.71 3.07 2.71
C VAL A 135 -18.22 2.29 1.51
N ALA A 136 -19.26 2.79 0.85
CA ALA A 136 -19.69 2.22 -0.42
C ALA A 136 -18.61 2.53 -1.46
N ALA A 137 -18.04 1.50 -2.08
CA ALA A 137 -17.09 1.67 -3.17
C ALA A 137 -17.84 1.59 -4.49
N THR A 138 -17.66 2.61 -5.35
CA THR A 138 -18.16 2.60 -6.73
C THR A 138 -16.99 2.32 -7.67
N GLU A 139 -17.13 1.29 -8.48
CA GLU A 139 -16.10 0.90 -9.48
C GLU A 139 -16.50 1.44 -10.84
N VAL A 140 -15.63 2.23 -11.48
CA VAL A 140 -15.86 2.89 -12.76
C VAL A 140 -14.64 2.73 -13.66
N ASP A 141 -14.88 2.54 -14.96
CA ASP A 141 -13.80 2.53 -15.95
C ASP A 141 -13.16 3.91 -16.09
N LEU A 142 -11.86 3.97 -16.39
CA LEU A 142 -11.13 5.22 -16.60
C LEU A 142 -11.74 6.08 -17.73
N SER A 143 -12.34 5.45 -18.72
CA SER A 143 -12.99 6.11 -19.86
C SER A 143 -14.44 6.49 -19.61
N ASP A 144 -14.98 6.23 -18.43
CA ASP A 144 -16.39 6.52 -18.11
C ASP A 144 -16.64 8.04 -18.11
N PRO A 145 -17.66 8.53 -18.84
CA PRO A 145 -17.98 9.97 -18.88
C PRO A 145 -18.37 10.57 -17.53
N SER A 146 -18.81 9.75 -16.58
CA SER A 146 -19.18 10.19 -15.23
C SER A 146 -17.99 10.48 -14.31
N LEU A 147 -16.77 10.20 -14.76
CA LEU A 147 -15.58 10.29 -13.93
C LEU A 147 -15.33 11.69 -13.37
N ASP A 148 -15.50 12.74 -14.19
CA ASP A 148 -15.36 14.12 -13.75
C ASP A 148 -16.39 14.50 -12.66
N SER A 149 -17.57 13.91 -12.71
CA SER A 149 -18.58 14.09 -11.68
C SER A 149 -18.24 13.39 -10.37
N LEU A 150 -17.52 12.27 -10.45
CA LEU A 150 -17.12 11.47 -9.27
C LEU A 150 -15.90 12.04 -8.54
N ILE A 151 -14.86 12.41 -9.27
CA ILE A 151 -13.58 12.82 -8.67
C ILE A 151 -13.22 14.29 -8.94
N GLY A 152 -13.87 14.95 -9.88
CA GLY A 152 -13.58 16.32 -10.34
C GLY A 152 -12.56 16.35 -11.47
N GLU A 153 -12.65 17.40 -12.29
CA GLU A 153 -11.80 17.57 -13.49
C GLU A 153 -10.31 17.65 -13.13
N ASP A 154 -9.95 18.36 -12.05
CA ASP A 154 -8.55 18.55 -11.64
C ASP A 154 -7.90 17.22 -11.23
N LEU A 155 -8.58 16.43 -10.42
CA LEU A 155 -8.07 15.11 -10.01
C LEU A 155 -8.05 14.11 -11.16
N HIS A 156 -9.01 14.20 -12.08
CA HIS A 156 -9.01 13.37 -13.29
C HIS A 156 -7.79 13.70 -14.18
N SER A 157 -7.52 14.99 -14.41
CA SER A 157 -6.36 15.43 -15.19
C SER A 157 -5.05 14.98 -14.52
N THR A 158 -4.91 15.20 -13.24
CA THR A 158 -3.73 14.77 -12.47
C THR A 158 -3.54 13.25 -12.53
N LEU A 159 -4.63 12.50 -12.40
CA LEU A 159 -4.58 11.02 -12.50
C LEU A 159 -4.08 10.56 -13.88
N CYS A 160 -4.56 11.17 -14.96
CA CYS A 160 -4.10 10.84 -16.31
C CYS A 160 -2.61 11.12 -16.50
N ASP A 161 -2.13 12.27 -16.02
CA ASP A 161 -0.72 12.63 -16.05
C ASP A 161 0.13 11.64 -15.24
N ASP A 162 -0.31 11.27 -14.05
CA ASP A 162 0.38 10.32 -13.19
C ASP A 162 0.44 8.92 -13.83
N ILE A 163 -0.65 8.46 -14.43
CA ILE A 163 -0.70 7.17 -15.14
C ILE A 163 0.31 7.16 -16.29
N GLU A 164 0.38 8.23 -17.07
CA GLU A 164 1.34 8.35 -18.17
C GLU A 164 2.78 8.27 -17.67
N LEU A 165 3.11 8.95 -16.56
CA LEU A 165 4.42 8.88 -15.93
C LEU A 165 4.72 7.47 -15.41
N LEU A 166 3.76 6.82 -14.76
CA LEU A 166 3.91 5.46 -14.25
C LEU A 166 4.15 4.45 -15.36
N ASP A 167 3.38 4.52 -16.43
CA ASP A 167 3.49 3.59 -17.56
C ASP A 167 4.81 3.77 -18.33
N GLY A 168 5.37 4.99 -18.30
CA GLY A 168 6.64 5.30 -18.95
C GLY A 168 7.90 5.04 -18.12
N ALA A 169 7.81 5.09 -16.79
CA ALA A 169 8.98 5.14 -15.90
C ALA A 169 9.01 4.05 -14.82
N SER A 170 7.91 3.34 -14.56
CA SER A 170 7.91 2.29 -13.54
C SER A 170 8.53 0.99 -14.04
N TYR A 171 9.02 0.18 -13.09
CA TYR A 171 9.43 -1.20 -13.39
C TYR A 171 8.25 -2.01 -13.90
N GLU A 172 8.53 -3.02 -14.71
CA GLU A 172 7.53 -4.02 -15.06
C GLU A 172 7.24 -4.94 -13.87
N PHE A 173 5.99 -5.41 -13.77
CA PHE A 173 5.64 -6.39 -12.75
C PHE A 173 6.32 -7.74 -13.06
N ASP A 174 7.11 -8.22 -12.11
CA ASP A 174 7.83 -9.48 -12.20
C ASP A 174 7.59 -10.30 -10.93
N ILE A 175 6.77 -11.34 -11.03
CA ILE A 175 6.40 -12.19 -9.89
C ILE A 175 7.61 -12.94 -9.30
N GLU A 176 8.60 -13.28 -10.09
CA GLU A 176 9.80 -13.94 -9.58
C GLU A 176 10.63 -13.00 -8.72
N LYS A 177 10.72 -11.72 -9.08
CA LYS A 177 11.36 -10.70 -8.23
C LYS A 177 10.58 -10.47 -6.93
N VAL A 178 9.24 -10.52 -6.98
CA VAL A 178 8.41 -10.45 -5.76
C VAL A 178 8.71 -11.63 -4.85
N ARG A 179 8.75 -12.83 -5.39
CA ARG A 179 9.04 -14.05 -4.60
C ARG A 179 10.42 -14.03 -3.96
N LYS A 180 11.39 -13.40 -4.61
CA LYS A 180 12.76 -13.26 -4.10
C LYS A 180 12.94 -12.10 -3.11
N GLY A 181 11.91 -11.26 -2.92
CA GLY A 181 11.99 -10.06 -2.09
C GLY A 181 12.78 -8.91 -2.74
N GLU A 182 12.90 -8.89 -4.06
CA GLU A 182 13.61 -7.85 -4.83
C GLU A 182 12.70 -6.75 -5.34
N LEU A 183 11.41 -7.04 -5.50
CA LEU A 183 10.35 -6.12 -5.93
C LEU A 183 9.21 -6.15 -4.93
N SER A 184 8.81 -4.99 -4.44
CA SER A 184 7.62 -4.84 -3.56
C SER A 184 6.44 -4.28 -4.34
N PRO A 185 5.33 -5.01 -4.46
CA PRO A 185 4.07 -4.44 -4.89
C PRO A 185 3.58 -3.40 -3.87
N VAL A 186 3.22 -2.21 -4.34
CA VAL A 186 2.79 -1.08 -3.50
C VAL A 186 1.30 -0.84 -3.68
N PHE A 187 0.59 -0.77 -2.57
CA PHE A 187 -0.82 -0.44 -2.50
C PHE A 187 -0.99 0.84 -1.69
N PHE A 188 -1.82 1.73 -2.18
CA PHE A 188 -2.21 2.96 -1.47
C PHE A 188 -3.64 2.84 -0.96
N GLY A 189 -3.90 3.39 0.23
CA GLY A 189 -5.23 3.37 0.78
C GLY A 189 -5.33 4.07 2.13
N SER A 190 -6.46 3.88 2.78
CA SER A 190 -6.71 4.30 4.16
C SER A 190 -7.54 3.22 4.86
N ALA A 191 -7.05 2.78 6.01
CA ALA A 191 -7.68 1.79 6.89
C ALA A 191 -7.91 2.36 8.28
#